data_163ca7b21320ae073d25bb070517e167
#
_entry.id   163ca7b21320ae073d25bb070517e167
#
_cell.length_a   1.000
_cell.length_b   1.000
_cell.length_c   1.000
_cell.angle_alpha   90.00
_cell.angle_beta   90.00
_cell.angle_gamma   90.00
#
_symmetry.space_group_name_H-M   'P 1'
#
loop_
_entity.id
_entity.type
_entity.pdbx_description
1 polymer ?
#
loop_
_entity_poly.entity_id
_entity_poly.type
_entity_poly.pdbx_seq_one_letter_code
_entity_poly.pdbx_strand_id
1 'polypeptide(L)'
;LSIKRCACPKAQTPEPYELISKESEHGPGNMTQTHINRIATAVPRYEVHAAFIDYAERMLQDPRVRNIFLRVAGLAGISNRFSGLQMGHAIEQDGLSAYDFYQLGRFPATGRRMELYERFAPPLMRATTDKLRLTAAERTRIKHVIVTSCTGFYAPGLDFDIIDHLGLSSSVERTMVGFMGCYAALNALKLARHIVRSQPADIVLIVNLELCTLHLQETQDLAEVLSFLIFGDGCAASLISADEVGLAMDEFASIQIPNTRDLITWNVRDLGFDMHLSGRVPAAIGRTLREKRELFMADGPVELWAVHPGGRSILDAVEVSLSLRPDQLQASRNVLDHYGNMSSATVMFVLEEQMQSVRGGEKGYALSFGPGLIAEIMRFHAI
;
A
#
# COMPACT_ATOMS: atom_id res chain seq x y z
N LEU A 1 25.27 16.00 -46.86
CA LEU A 1 25.47 15.28 -45.61
C LEU A 1 24.41 14.17 -45.53
N SER A 2 24.84 12.91 -45.80
CA SER A 2 24.00 11.73 -45.88
C SER A 2 23.76 11.20 -44.46
N ILE A 3 22.51 11.18 -44.01
CA ILE A 3 22.10 10.59 -42.74
C ILE A 3 21.92 9.06 -42.93
N LYS A 4 22.87 8.27 -42.43
CA LYS A 4 22.73 6.79 -42.36
C LYS A 4 21.66 6.46 -41.33
N ARG A 5 20.58 5.81 -41.76
CA ARG A 5 19.58 5.20 -40.88
C ARG A 5 20.24 4.04 -40.12
N CYS A 6 20.35 4.16 -38.81
CA CYS A 6 20.67 3.00 -37.96
C CYS A 6 19.47 2.03 -37.95
N ALA A 7 19.73 0.79 -38.36
CA ALA A 7 18.76 -0.29 -38.25
C ALA A 7 18.63 -0.71 -36.77
N CYS A 8 17.41 -0.63 -36.25
CA CYS A 8 17.09 -1.15 -34.93
C CYS A 8 17.23 -2.69 -34.92
N PRO A 9 17.90 -3.31 -33.96
CA PRO A 9 17.95 -4.75 -33.86
C PRO A 9 16.54 -5.31 -33.59
N LYS A 10 16.19 -6.38 -34.26
CA LYS A 10 14.94 -7.13 -34.05
C LYS A 10 14.86 -7.56 -32.59
N ALA A 11 13.75 -7.23 -31.92
CA ALA A 11 13.43 -7.71 -30.59
C ALA A 11 13.54 -9.24 -30.55
N GLN A 12 14.47 -9.76 -29.79
CA GLN A 12 14.49 -11.16 -29.41
C GLN A 12 13.27 -11.44 -28.54
N THR A 13 12.52 -12.48 -28.86
CA THR A 13 11.49 -13.02 -27.98
C THR A 13 12.15 -13.38 -26.66
N PRO A 14 11.68 -12.87 -25.51
CA PRO A 14 12.24 -13.29 -24.23
C PRO A 14 12.01 -14.79 -24.06
N GLU A 15 13.06 -15.52 -23.75
CA GLU A 15 12.96 -16.89 -23.25
C GLU A 15 12.06 -16.94 -22.02
N PRO A 16 11.32 -18.05 -21.80
CA PRO A 16 10.50 -18.18 -20.61
C PRO A 16 11.41 -18.03 -19.38
N TYR A 17 11.14 -16.99 -18.58
CA TYR A 17 11.81 -16.79 -17.31
C TYR A 17 11.68 -18.08 -16.48
N GLU A 18 12.79 -18.75 -16.25
CA GLU A 18 12.87 -19.79 -15.24
C GLU A 18 12.42 -19.19 -13.91
N LEU A 19 11.41 -19.82 -13.33
CA LEU A 19 10.94 -19.55 -11.97
C LEU A 19 12.15 -19.45 -11.05
N ILE A 20 12.23 -18.36 -10.34
CA ILE A 20 13.18 -17.99 -9.31
C ILE A 20 13.91 -19.22 -8.77
N SER A 21 15.21 -19.21 -9.00
CA SER A 21 16.14 -20.17 -8.44
C SER A 21 15.74 -20.55 -7.01
N LYS A 22 15.50 -21.83 -6.78
CA LYS A 22 15.73 -22.42 -5.47
C LYS A 22 16.96 -21.73 -4.91
N GLU A 23 16.82 -21.08 -3.75
CA GLU A 23 17.95 -20.50 -3.04
C GLU A 23 19.08 -21.51 -3.14
N SER A 24 20.23 -21.09 -3.66
CA SER A 24 21.40 -21.94 -3.89
C SER A 24 21.55 -22.90 -2.72
N GLU A 25 21.82 -24.18 -3.03
CA GLU A 25 22.16 -25.24 -2.08
C GLU A 25 23.46 -24.88 -1.30
N HIS A 26 23.37 -23.86 -0.46
CA HIS A 26 24.17 -23.72 0.72
C HIS A 26 23.43 -24.55 1.76
N GLY A 27 24.06 -25.59 2.25
CA GLY A 27 23.50 -26.54 3.20
C GLY A 27 22.76 -25.85 4.34
N PRO A 28 21.83 -26.53 5.08
CA PRO A 28 20.95 -25.94 6.05
C PRO A 28 21.71 -25.34 7.24
N GLY A 29 22.39 -24.23 7.03
CA GLY A 29 22.66 -23.29 8.08
C GLY A 29 21.30 -22.72 8.50
N ASN A 30 20.96 -22.88 9.76
CA ASN A 30 19.69 -22.47 10.36
C ASN A 30 19.46 -20.96 10.09
N MET A 31 18.83 -20.62 8.97
CA MET A 31 18.55 -19.21 8.64
C MET A 31 17.57 -18.67 9.67
N THR A 32 17.92 -17.57 10.34
CA THR A 32 17.08 -16.91 11.33
C THR A 32 15.68 -16.69 10.78
N GLN A 33 14.67 -17.26 11.40
CA GLN A 33 13.27 -16.96 11.11
C GLN A 33 12.97 -15.52 11.55
N THR A 34 12.16 -14.83 10.78
CA THR A 34 11.82 -13.43 11.03
C THR A 34 10.32 -13.28 11.16
N HIS A 35 9.88 -12.39 12.06
CA HIS A 35 8.49 -12.28 12.45
C HIS A 35 8.01 -10.84 12.35
N ILE A 36 6.77 -10.66 11.94
CA ILE A 36 6.02 -9.43 12.17
C ILE A 36 5.46 -9.54 13.59
N ASN A 37 6.14 -8.89 14.55
CA ASN A 37 5.80 -9.06 15.97
C ASN A 37 4.56 -8.28 16.37
N ARG A 38 4.41 -7.06 15.85
CA ARG A 38 3.26 -6.17 16.08
C ARG A 38 3.01 -5.28 14.89
N ILE A 39 1.76 -4.95 14.69
CA ILE A 39 1.30 -3.92 13.77
C ILE A 39 0.42 -2.95 14.55
N ALA A 40 0.51 -1.68 14.25
CA ALA A 40 -0.40 -0.64 14.73
C ALA A 40 -0.81 0.23 13.54
N THR A 41 -2.07 0.64 13.52
CA THR A 41 -2.63 1.41 12.42
C THR A 41 -3.33 2.66 12.91
N ALA A 42 -3.34 3.70 12.10
CA ALA A 42 -4.12 4.90 12.33
C ALA A 42 -4.54 5.54 11.00
N VAL A 43 -5.65 6.26 11.06
CA VAL A 43 -6.14 7.12 9.98
C VAL A 43 -6.25 8.56 10.48
N PRO A 44 -6.24 9.56 9.60
CA PRO A 44 -6.50 10.94 9.98
C PRO A 44 -7.91 11.12 10.56
N ARG A 45 -8.18 12.29 11.10
CA ARG A 45 -9.39 12.57 11.88
C ARG A 45 -10.68 12.61 11.06
N TYR A 46 -10.63 13.10 9.81
CA TYR A 46 -11.84 13.47 9.09
C TYR A 46 -12.29 12.36 8.15
N GLU A 47 -13.53 11.89 8.37
CA GLU A 47 -14.21 11.03 7.41
C GLU A 47 -14.65 11.88 6.20
N VAL A 48 -14.42 11.38 4.96
CA VAL A 48 -14.57 12.19 3.75
C VAL A 48 -15.31 11.47 2.61
N HIS A 49 -15.77 10.23 2.79
CA HIS A 49 -16.29 9.44 1.66
C HIS A 49 -17.54 10.03 1.04
N ALA A 50 -18.57 10.29 1.86
CA ALA A 50 -19.82 10.86 1.37
C ALA A 50 -19.62 12.28 0.80
N ALA A 51 -18.83 13.11 1.48
CA ALA A 51 -18.54 14.46 1.04
C ALA A 51 -17.73 14.50 -0.26
N PHE A 52 -16.84 13.51 -0.49
CA PHE A 52 -16.16 13.38 -1.79
C PHE A 52 -17.14 13.03 -2.91
N ILE A 53 -18.10 12.13 -2.67
CA ILE A 53 -19.12 11.77 -3.67
C ILE A 53 -19.91 13.01 -4.08
N ASP A 54 -20.37 13.81 -3.11
CA ASP A 54 -21.08 15.07 -3.36
C ASP A 54 -20.21 16.09 -4.12
N TYR A 55 -18.91 16.15 -3.81
CA TYR A 55 -17.96 17.02 -4.49
C TYR A 55 -17.72 16.57 -5.93
N ALA A 56 -17.48 15.29 -6.16
CA ALA A 56 -17.28 14.72 -7.50
C ALA A 56 -18.53 14.86 -8.39
N GLU A 57 -19.73 14.71 -7.80
CA GLU A 57 -20.99 14.96 -8.50
C GLU A 57 -21.08 16.40 -9.02
N ARG A 58 -20.64 17.38 -8.24
CA ARG A 58 -20.62 18.81 -8.65
C ARG A 58 -19.52 19.11 -9.67
N MET A 59 -18.40 18.40 -9.60
CA MET A 59 -17.27 18.55 -10.53
C MET A 59 -17.62 18.02 -11.93
N LEU A 60 -18.37 16.91 -12.01
CA LEU A 60 -18.75 16.27 -13.27
C LEU A 60 -19.90 17.05 -13.96
N GLN A 61 -19.62 17.63 -15.13
CA GLN A 61 -20.58 18.47 -15.86
C GLN A 61 -21.56 17.66 -16.68
N ASP A 62 -21.14 16.53 -17.31
CA ASP A 62 -22.03 15.67 -18.10
C ASP A 62 -22.94 14.83 -17.19
N PRO A 63 -24.27 15.01 -17.28
CA PRO A 63 -25.23 14.22 -16.47
C PRO A 63 -25.14 12.71 -16.66
N ARG A 64 -24.71 12.23 -17.84
CA ARG A 64 -24.55 10.80 -18.12
C ARG A 64 -23.35 10.24 -17.36
N VAL A 65 -22.23 10.96 -17.41
CA VAL A 65 -21.00 10.59 -16.67
C VAL A 65 -21.28 10.61 -15.17
N ARG A 66 -21.95 11.63 -14.67
CA ARG A 66 -22.38 11.76 -13.28
C ARG A 66 -23.22 10.58 -12.81
N ASN A 67 -24.24 10.19 -13.59
CA ASN A 67 -25.10 9.06 -13.24
C ASN A 67 -24.33 7.73 -13.19
N ILE A 68 -23.36 7.53 -14.10
CA ILE A 68 -22.49 6.34 -14.08
C ILE A 68 -21.61 6.37 -12.83
N PHE A 69 -21.01 7.53 -12.51
CA PHE A 69 -20.19 7.71 -11.30
C PHE A 69 -20.97 7.35 -10.03
N LEU A 70 -22.17 7.93 -9.83
CA LEU A 70 -22.99 7.66 -8.64
C LEU A 70 -23.39 6.18 -8.52
N ARG A 71 -23.69 5.54 -9.65
CA ARG A 71 -24.00 4.10 -9.67
C ARG A 71 -22.78 3.26 -9.26
N VAL A 72 -21.59 3.58 -9.77
CA VAL A 72 -20.35 2.86 -9.43
C VAL A 72 -19.96 3.14 -7.98
N ALA A 73 -20.11 4.38 -7.51
CA ALA A 73 -19.86 4.74 -6.11
C ALA A 73 -20.70 3.89 -5.14
N GLY A 74 -22.00 3.71 -5.42
CA GLY A 74 -22.87 2.84 -4.62
C GLY A 74 -22.51 1.35 -4.65
N LEU A 75 -21.62 0.92 -5.57
CA LEU A 75 -21.18 -0.47 -5.70
C LEU A 75 -19.72 -0.67 -5.27
N ALA A 76 -19.02 0.39 -4.86
CA ALA A 76 -17.59 0.36 -4.55
C ALA A 76 -17.25 -0.51 -3.33
N GLY A 77 -18.21 -0.75 -2.42
CA GLY A 77 -17.98 -1.49 -1.19
C GLY A 77 -17.11 -0.71 -0.21
N ILE A 78 -17.34 0.63 -0.15
CA ILE A 78 -16.61 1.55 0.72
C ILE A 78 -17.67 2.41 1.44
N SER A 79 -17.67 2.35 2.76
CA SER A 79 -18.53 3.17 3.62
C SER A 79 -17.78 4.40 4.15
N ASN A 80 -16.51 4.26 4.45
CA ASN A 80 -15.70 5.34 5.01
C ASN A 80 -14.33 5.44 4.33
N ARG A 81 -13.82 6.68 4.27
CA ARG A 81 -12.43 7.01 3.95
C ARG A 81 -12.02 8.21 4.77
N PHE A 82 -10.75 8.29 5.08
CA PHE A 82 -10.23 9.34 5.97
C PHE A 82 -9.24 10.24 5.26
N SER A 83 -9.15 11.49 5.73
CA SER A 83 -8.25 12.52 5.18
C SER A 83 -7.72 13.44 6.27
N GLY A 84 -6.53 13.99 6.02
CA GLY A 84 -6.03 15.13 6.78
C GLY A 84 -6.78 16.45 6.49
N LEU A 85 -7.54 16.49 5.39
CA LEU A 85 -8.36 17.63 4.98
C LEU A 85 -9.77 17.50 5.54
N GLN A 86 -10.28 18.56 6.16
CA GLN A 86 -11.66 18.62 6.63
C GLN A 86 -12.62 18.92 5.46
N MET A 87 -13.68 18.15 5.31
CA MET A 87 -14.74 18.46 4.36
C MET A 87 -15.77 19.41 4.99
N GLY A 88 -16.15 20.47 4.24
CA GLY A 88 -17.13 21.47 4.70
C GLY A 88 -16.53 22.87 4.91
N HIS A 89 -17.41 23.86 5.21
CA HIS A 89 -17.03 25.26 5.40
C HIS A 89 -16.71 25.62 6.88
N ALA A 90 -17.12 24.76 7.83
CA ALA A 90 -16.78 24.97 9.24
C ALA A 90 -15.40 24.38 9.52
N ILE A 91 -14.41 25.23 9.64
CA ILE A 91 -13.03 24.84 9.96
C ILE A 91 -12.91 24.78 11.48
N GLU A 92 -12.53 23.61 12.03
CA GLU A 92 -12.02 23.53 13.41
C GLU A 92 -10.70 24.29 13.50
N GLN A 93 -10.31 24.74 14.71
CA GLN A 93 -9.20 25.71 14.92
C GLN A 93 -7.89 25.40 14.18
N ASP A 94 -7.62 24.12 13.82
CA ASP A 94 -6.41 23.69 13.12
C ASP A 94 -6.70 22.94 11.80
N GLY A 95 -7.95 22.91 11.36
CA GLY A 95 -8.37 22.20 10.13
C GLY A 95 -8.09 23.02 8.87
N LEU A 96 -7.80 22.33 7.77
CA LEU A 96 -7.80 22.92 6.42
C LEU A 96 -8.99 22.39 5.65
N SER A 97 -9.84 23.29 5.14
CA SER A 97 -10.98 22.91 4.32
C SER A 97 -10.53 22.32 2.99
N ALA A 98 -11.06 21.13 2.66
CA ALA A 98 -10.83 20.54 1.35
C ALA A 98 -11.44 21.37 0.22
N TYR A 99 -12.55 22.08 0.47
CA TYR A 99 -13.15 22.98 -0.53
C TYR A 99 -12.29 24.22 -0.82
N ASP A 100 -11.54 24.74 0.18
CA ASP A 100 -10.60 25.82 -0.05
C ASP A 100 -9.32 25.33 -0.72
N PHE A 101 -8.96 24.10 -0.47
CA PHE A 101 -7.79 23.46 -1.09
C PHE A 101 -8.07 23.04 -2.55
N TYR A 102 -9.24 22.47 -2.83
CA TYR A 102 -9.68 22.00 -4.14
C TYR A 102 -10.75 22.93 -4.74
N GLN A 103 -10.42 24.21 -4.95
CA GLN A 103 -11.31 25.14 -5.64
C GLN A 103 -11.36 24.83 -7.14
N LEU A 104 -12.55 24.63 -7.68
CA LEU A 104 -12.75 24.39 -9.12
C LEU A 104 -12.09 25.53 -9.94
N GLY A 105 -11.31 25.18 -10.94
CA GLY A 105 -10.50 26.10 -11.74
C GLY A 105 -9.19 26.57 -11.08
N ARG A 106 -8.89 26.12 -9.84
CA ARG A 106 -7.70 26.55 -9.07
C ARG A 106 -7.14 25.44 -8.20
N PHE A 107 -7.07 24.23 -8.69
CA PHE A 107 -6.49 23.12 -7.93
C PHE A 107 -5.03 23.39 -7.57
N PRO A 108 -4.58 22.94 -6.39
CA PRO A 108 -3.25 23.28 -5.88
C PRO A 108 -2.14 22.64 -6.70
N ALA A 109 -1.05 23.38 -6.89
CA ALA A 109 0.18 22.85 -7.45
C ALA A 109 0.84 21.81 -6.51
N THR A 110 1.74 21.02 -7.07
CA THR A 110 2.47 19.94 -6.35
C THR A 110 3.19 20.46 -5.12
N GLY A 111 3.86 21.60 -5.18
CA GLY A 111 4.53 22.20 -4.02
C GLY A 111 3.58 22.40 -2.84
N ARG A 112 2.37 22.94 -3.09
CA ARG A 112 1.37 23.14 -2.04
C ARG A 112 0.86 21.83 -1.42
N ARG A 113 0.77 20.76 -2.22
CA ARG A 113 0.41 19.43 -1.74
C ARG A 113 1.51 18.84 -0.86
N MET A 114 2.78 19.07 -1.22
CA MET A 114 3.93 18.62 -0.42
C MET A 114 4.05 19.38 0.91
N GLU A 115 3.75 20.67 0.95
CA GLU A 115 3.65 21.41 2.21
C GLU A 115 2.60 20.81 3.16
N LEU A 116 1.47 20.35 2.61
CA LEU A 116 0.47 19.67 3.42
C LEU A 116 0.89 18.25 3.82
N TYR A 117 1.61 17.54 2.96
CA TYR A 117 2.18 16.25 3.32
C TYR A 117 3.13 16.41 4.52
N GLU A 118 4.06 17.36 4.47
CA GLU A 118 4.98 17.69 5.58
C GLU A 118 4.22 18.07 6.86
N ARG A 119 3.08 18.76 6.73
CA ARG A 119 2.25 19.14 7.88
C ARG A 119 1.45 17.97 8.48
N PHE A 120 0.88 17.08 7.66
CA PHE A 120 -0.06 16.06 8.11
C PHE A 120 0.59 14.70 8.40
N ALA A 121 1.72 14.38 7.76
CA ALA A 121 2.38 13.09 7.94
C ALA A 121 2.94 12.89 9.36
N PRO A 122 3.66 13.86 10.00
CA PRO A 122 4.21 13.65 11.31
C PRO A 122 3.18 13.41 12.43
N PRO A 123 2.04 14.15 12.53
CA PRO A 123 1.00 13.85 13.51
C PRO A 123 0.40 12.45 13.34
N LEU A 124 0.14 12.02 12.10
CA LEU A 124 -0.41 10.70 11.81
C LEU A 124 0.61 9.60 12.15
N MET A 125 1.87 9.79 11.80
CA MET A 125 2.97 8.89 12.18
C MET A 125 3.07 8.74 13.69
N ARG A 126 3.06 9.84 14.45
CA ARG A 126 3.09 9.80 15.92
C ARG A 126 1.91 9.02 16.49
N ALA A 127 0.69 9.34 16.06
CA ALA A 127 -0.51 8.63 16.51
C ALA A 127 -0.45 7.11 16.22
N THR A 128 0.22 6.71 15.13
CA THR A 128 0.38 5.31 14.77
C THR A 128 1.47 4.63 15.61
N THR A 129 2.65 5.23 15.68
CA THR A 129 3.81 4.64 16.39
C THR A 129 3.59 4.57 17.89
N ASP A 130 2.85 5.51 18.50
CA ASP A 130 2.48 5.47 19.92
C ASP A 130 1.64 4.23 20.27
N LYS A 131 0.80 3.76 19.35
CA LYS A 131 0.01 2.53 19.52
C LYS A 131 0.86 1.26 19.58
N LEU A 132 2.10 1.28 19.08
CA LEU A 132 3.02 0.16 19.25
C LEU A 132 3.43 -0.06 20.70
N ARG A 133 3.30 0.96 21.56
CA ARG A 133 3.65 0.90 22.99
C ARG A 133 5.05 0.32 23.24
N LEU A 134 6.05 0.90 22.55
CA LEU A 134 7.43 0.43 22.60
C LEU A 134 8.00 0.48 24.01
N THR A 135 8.55 -0.62 24.48
CA THR A 135 9.35 -0.69 25.69
C THR A 135 10.71 0.00 25.51
N ALA A 136 11.38 0.35 26.61
CA ALA A 136 12.74 0.91 26.56
C ALA A 136 13.74 -0.08 25.90
N ALA A 137 13.59 -1.38 26.17
CA ALA A 137 14.43 -2.43 25.57
C ALA A 137 14.25 -2.52 24.05
N GLU A 138 13.00 -2.46 23.56
CA GLU A 138 12.72 -2.46 22.13
C GLU A 138 13.28 -1.22 21.44
N ARG A 139 13.12 -0.01 22.02
CA ARG A 139 13.71 1.22 21.48
C ARG A 139 15.22 1.10 21.33
N THR A 140 15.91 0.46 22.27
CA THR A 140 17.36 0.25 22.22
C THR A 140 17.74 -0.74 21.11
N ARG A 141 16.89 -1.75 20.82
CA ARG A 141 17.10 -2.75 19.77
C ARG A 141 16.67 -2.27 18.38
N ILE A 142 15.87 -1.21 18.25
CA ILE A 142 15.55 -0.64 16.93
C ILE A 142 16.83 -0.03 16.35
N LYS A 143 17.38 -0.66 15.32
CA LYS A 143 18.58 -0.23 14.60
C LYS A 143 18.29 0.19 13.16
N HIS A 144 17.13 -0.10 12.64
CA HIS A 144 16.71 0.24 11.30
C HIS A 144 15.28 0.80 11.28
N VAL A 145 15.11 1.90 10.57
CA VAL A 145 13.80 2.51 10.25
C VAL A 145 13.60 2.45 8.75
N ILE A 146 12.52 1.82 8.31
CA ILE A 146 12.11 1.80 6.90
C ILE A 146 10.81 2.58 6.78
N VAL A 147 10.78 3.56 5.90
CA VAL A 147 9.56 4.34 5.61
C VAL A 147 9.12 4.04 4.20
N THR A 148 7.83 3.76 3.97
CA THR A 148 7.25 3.70 2.64
C THR A 148 6.28 4.85 2.43
N SER A 149 6.37 5.54 1.30
CA SER A 149 5.39 6.50 0.85
C SER A 149 5.45 6.71 -0.66
N CYS A 150 4.27 6.85 -1.27
CA CYS A 150 4.12 7.21 -2.68
C CYS A 150 3.43 8.56 -2.86
N THR A 151 3.05 9.23 -1.77
CA THR A 151 2.17 10.39 -1.78
C THR A 151 2.82 11.69 -1.31
N GLY A 152 4.09 11.63 -0.88
CA GLY A 152 4.84 12.83 -0.54
C GLY A 152 6.26 12.55 -0.06
N PHE A 153 7.09 13.60 -0.15
CA PHE A 153 8.50 13.57 0.23
C PHE A 153 8.93 14.94 0.74
N TYR A 154 9.80 14.95 1.73
CA TYR A 154 10.55 16.11 2.19
C TYR A 154 11.86 15.65 2.83
N ALA A 155 12.83 16.52 2.98
CA ALA A 155 14.13 16.21 3.58
C ALA A 155 14.64 17.40 4.40
N PRO A 156 15.02 17.21 5.70
CA PRO A 156 14.96 15.96 6.47
C PRO A 156 13.54 15.41 6.54
N GLY A 157 13.36 14.09 6.41
CA GLY A 157 12.07 13.48 6.15
C GLY A 157 11.42 12.85 7.38
N LEU A 158 10.33 12.14 7.12
CA LEU A 158 9.54 11.45 8.14
C LEU A 158 10.38 10.46 8.97
N ASP A 159 11.46 9.93 8.42
CA ASP A 159 12.44 9.09 9.11
C ASP A 159 13.12 9.80 10.28
N PHE A 160 13.42 11.10 10.13
CA PHE A 160 13.93 11.92 11.23
C PHE A 160 12.85 12.18 12.29
N ASP A 161 11.63 12.54 11.87
CA ASP A 161 10.50 12.73 12.79
C ASP A 161 10.23 11.47 13.64
N ILE A 162 10.38 10.27 13.05
CA ILE A 162 10.24 8.99 13.77
C ILE A 162 11.33 8.84 14.84
N ILE A 163 12.60 9.09 14.48
CA ILE A 163 13.74 8.96 15.39
C ILE A 163 13.59 9.91 16.57
N ASP A 164 13.28 11.16 16.31
CA ASP A 164 13.10 12.20 17.33
C ASP A 164 11.91 11.89 18.22
N HIS A 165 10.75 11.55 17.64
CA HIS A 165 9.53 11.24 18.41
C HIS A 165 9.71 10.03 19.34
N LEU A 166 10.33 8.96 18.84
CA LEU A 166 10.51 7.73 19.61
C LEU A 166 11.75 7.75 20.51
N GLY A 167 12.60 8.78 20.40
CA GLY A 167 13.87 8.87 21.15
C GLY A 167 14.83 7.74 20.79
N LEU A 168 14.93 7.39 19.49
CA LEU A 168 15.82 6.35 19.02
C LEU A 168 17.27 6.85 18.95
N SER A 169 18.22 5.93 18.88
CA SER A 169 19.63 6.28 18.72
C SER A 169 19.90 7.07 17.42
N SER A 170 20.78 8.05 17.47
CA SER A 170 21.24 8.77 16.28
C SER A 170 22.02 7.89 15.28
N SER A 171 22.38 6.67 15.68
CA SER A 171 23.03 5.66 14.82
C SER A 171 22.06 4.72 14.11
N VAL A 172 20.73 4.95 14.23
CA VAL A 172 19.72 4.15 13.53
C VAL A 172 19.86 4.34 12.02
N GLU A 173 19.94 3.24 11.29
CA GLU A 173 19.97 3.24 9.83
C GLU A 173 18.58 3.53 9.28
N ARG A 174 18.49 4.26 8.17
CA ARG A 174 17.24 4.76 7.59
C ARG A 174 17.17 4.41 6.12
N THR A 175 15.99 3.94 5.69
CA THR A 175 15.69 3.63 4.29
C THR A 175 14.31 4.16 3.92
N MET A 176 14.24 4.93 2.82
CA MET A 176 12.97 5.33 2.21
C MET A 176 12.69 4.44 1.01
N VAL A 177 11.53 3.77 1.01
CA VAL A 177 11.02 3.00 -0.13
C VAL A 177 9.91 3.83 -0.78
N GLY A 178 10.28 4.66 -1.73
CA GLY A 178 9.38 5.59 -2.42
C GLY A 178 8.90 5.08 -3.77
N PHE A 179 7.70 5.48 -4.20
CA PHE A 179 7.14 5.26 -5.53
C PHE A 179 7.05 3.79 -6.00
N MET A 180 7.01 2.84 -5.06
CA MET A 180 6.76 1.43 -5.38
C MET A 180 5.26 1.12 -5.51
N GLY A 181 4.38 2.02 -5.09
CA GLY A 181 2.92 1.83 -5.13
C GLY A 181 2.39 0.95 -3.99
N CYS A 182 1.21 0.37 -4.20
CA CYS A 182 0.47 -0.33 -3.16
C CYS A 182 1.17 -1.58 -2.59
N TYR A 183 2.20 -2.10 -3.25
CA TYR A 183 2.98 -3.24 -2.76
C TYR A 183 4.24 -2.85 -1.96
N ALA A 184 4.51 -1.56 -1.74
CA ALA A 184 5.72 -1.11 -1.05
C ALA A 184 5.87 -1.67 0.37
N ALA A 185 4.76 -1.96 1.08
CA ALA A 185 4.81 -2.61 2.39
C ALA A 185 5.42 -4.02 2.30
N LEU A 186 5.06 -4.83 1.31
CA LEU A 186 5.66 -6.16 1.14
C LEU A 186 7.14 -6.07 0.76
N ASN A 187 7.54 -5.06 -0.04
CA ASN A 187 8.95 -4.79 -0.30
C ASN A 187 9.71 -4.40 0.98
N ALA A 188 9.10 -3.56 1.84
CA ALA A 188 9.70 -3.17 3.12
C ALA A 188 9.81 -4.37 4.09
N LEU A 189 8.79 -5.23 4.16
CA LEU A 189 8.83 -6.49 4.94
C LEU A 189 9.94 -7.42 4.44
N LYS A 190 10.08 -7.58 3.12
CA LYS A 190 11.15 -8.36 2.51
C LYS A 190 12.54 -7.80 2.85
N LEU A 191 12.70 -6.48 2.79
CA LEU A 191 13.94 -5.81 3.17
C LEU A 191 14.24 -6.02 4.66
N ALA A 192 13.25 -5.82 5.54
CA ALA A 192 13.39 -6.05 6.98
C ALA A 192 13.78 -7.49 7.30
N ARG A 193 13.18 -8.48 6.58
CA ARG A 193 13.58 -9.89 6.71
C ARG A 193 15.06 -10.10 6.41
N HIS A 194 15.60 -9.47 5.38
CA HIS A 194 17.03 -9.59 5.05
C HIS A 194 17.91 -8.92 6.10
N ILE A 195 17.51 -7.77 6.63
CA ILE A 195 18.23 -7.07 7.70
C ILE A 195 18.26 -7.94 8.97
N VAL A 196 17.12 -8.42 9.45
CA VAL A 196 17.04 -9.27 10.67
C VAL A 196 17.80 -10.58 10.50
N ARG A 197 17.78 -11.20 9.31
CA ARG A 197 18.61 -12.39 9.05
C ARG A 197 20.11 -12.11 9.15
N SER A 198 20.54 -10.91 8.78
CA SER A 198 21.93 -10.46 8.91
C SER A 198 22.28 -10.05 10.33
N GLN A 199 21.32 -9.45 11.05
CA GLN A 199 21.48 -8.88 12.39
C GLN A 199 20.32 -9.38 13.30
N PRO A 200 20.36 -10.64 13.79
CA PRO A 200 19.21 -11.23 14.51
C PRO A 200 18.84 -10.57 15.85
N ALA A 201 19.77 -9.82 16.44
CA ALA A 201 19.52 -9.09 17.68
C ALA A 201 18.72 -7.79 17.46
N ASP A 202 18.69 -7.29 16.23
CA ASP A 202 18.10 -6.01 15.90
C ASP A 202 16.59 -6.11 15.70
N ILE A 203 15.92 -4.98 15.89
CA ILE A 203 14.54 -4.75 15.49
C ILE A 203 14.53 -3.76 14.33
N VAL A 204 13.75 -4.07 13.30
CA VAL A 204 13.43 -3.14 12.22
C VAL A 204 12.05 -2.55 12.49
N LEU A 205 11.95 -1.22 12.55
CA LEU A 205 10.67 -0.49 12.56
C LEU A 205 10.32 -0.10 11.12
N ILE A 206 9.15 -0.53 10.65
CA ILE A 206 8.61 -0.10 9.35
C ILE A 206 7.46 0.86 9.61
N VAL A 207 7.41 1.97 8.85
CA VAL A 207 6.28 2.91 8.83
C VAL A 207 5.81 3.07 7.39
N ASN A 208 4.57 2.67 7.12
CA ASN A 208 3.89 2.83 5.84
C ASN A 208 2.91 3.99 5.97
N LEU A 209 3.15 5.12 5.32
CA LEU A 209 2.31 6.31 5.46
C LEU A 209 1.93 6.86 4.09
N GLU A 210 0.62 7.04 3.90
CA GLU A 210 0.07 7.57 2.65
C GLU A 210 -1.00 8.62 2.92
N LEU A 211 -0.90 9.72 2.18
CA LEU A 211 -1.87 10.82 2.16
C LEU A 211 -2.41 10.97 0.73
N CYS A 212 -3.11 9.94 0.26
CA CYS A 212 -3.59 9.85 -1.12
C CYS A 212 -4.58 10.96 -1.46
N THR A 213 -5.35 11.43 -0.48
CA THR A 213 -6.37 12.46 -0.67
C THR A 213 -5.79 13.82 -1.04
N LEU A 214 -4.46 14.02 -0.90
CA LEU A 214 -3.76 15.24 -1.33
C LEU A 214 -3.60 15.35 -2.86
N HIS A 215 -3.91 14.29 -3.64
CA HIS A 215 -3.62 14.23 -5.06
C HIS A 215 -4.85 14.22 -5.97
N LEU A 216 -6.03 14.60 -5.45
CA LEU A 216 -7.22 14.77 -6.29
C LEU A 216 -6.91 15.70 -7.48
N GLN A 217 -7.34 15.30 -8.67
CA GLN A 217 -7.22 16.06 -9.91
C GLN A 217 -8.57 16.66 -10.32
N GLU A 218 -8.53 17.86 -10.90
CA GLU A 218 -9.69 18.45 -11.55
C GLU A 218 -9.85 17.81 -12.93
N THR A 219 -10.83 16.94 -13.08
CA THR A 219 -11.00 16.17 -14.31
C THR A 219 -12.48 15.94 -14.63
N GLN A 220 -12.78 15.75 -15.92
CA GLN A 220 -14.07 15.28 -16.42
C GLN A 220 -14.01 13.82 -16.87
N ASP A 221 -12.83 13.19 -16.79
CA ASP A 221 -12.66 11.77 -17.12
C ASP A 221 -13.20 10.88 -15.99
N LEU A 222 -14.16 10.03 -16.34
CA LEU A 222 -14.80 9.14 -15.37
C LEU A 222 -13.82 8.17 -14.70
N ALA A 223 -12.85 7.64 -15.45
CA ALA A 223 -11.91 6.67 -14.90
C ALA A 223 -10.98 7.32 -13.86
N GLU A 224 -10.56 8.57 -14.10
CA GLU A 224 -9.78 9.35 -13.15
C GLU A 224 -10.59 9.65 -11.89
N VAL A 225 -11.84 10.14 -12.00
CA VAL A 225 -12.69 10.41 -10.84
C VAL A 225 -12.98 9.15 -10.04
N LEU A 226 -13.21 8.01 -10.71
CA LEU A 226 -13.40 6.71 -10.06
C LEU A 226 -12.12 6.23 -9.35
N SER A 227 -10.94 6.58 -9.85
CA SER A 227 -9.68 6.27 -9.15
C SER A 227 -9.63 7.00 -7.80
N PHE A 228 -10.03 8.27 -7.74
CA PHE A 228 -10.07 9.01 -6.47
C PHE A 228 -11.20 8.60 -5.53
N LEU A 229 -12.23 7.91 -6.04
CA LEU A 229 -13.30 7.37 -5.20
C LEU A 229 -12.82 6.34 -4.18
N ILE A 230 -11.77 5.59 -4.52
CA ILE A 230 -11.30 4.48 -3.68
C ILE A 230 -10.20 4.90 -2.68
N PHE A 231 -9.44 5.97 -2.95
CA PHE A 231 -8.27 6.32 -2.14
C PHE A 231 -8.60 7.09 -0.87
N GLY A 232 -7.97 6.69 0.24
CA GLY A 232 -7.98 7.36 1.54
C GLY A 232 -6.56 7.55 2.09
N ASP A 233 -6.45 8.21 3.25
CA ASP A 233 -5.19 8.42 3.96
C ASP A 233 -5.06 7.44 5.12
N GLY A 234 -3.84 6.97 5.38
CA GLY A 234 -3.59 6.08 6.49
C GLY A 234 -2.11 5.83 6.76
N CYS A 235 -1.84 5.33 7.96
CA CYS A 235 -0.51 4.96 8.39
C CYS A 235 -0.55 3.63 9.13
N ALA A 236 0.43 2.77 8.85
CA ALA A 236 0.70 1.56 9.61
C ALA A 236 2.15 1.57 10.09
N ALA A 237 2.38 1.11 11.30
CA ALA A 237 3.71 0.89 11.84
C ALA A 237 3.86 -0.56 12.30
N SER A 238 5.00 -1.20 12.02
CA SER A 238 5.23 -2.59 12.40
C SER A 238 6.64 -2.82 12.92
N LEU A 239 6.77 -3.76 13.86
CA LEU A 239 8.04 -4.23 14.41
C LEU A 239 8.37 -5.58 13.81
N ILE A 240 9.59 -5.69 13.29
CA ILE A 240 10.09 -6.90 12.66
C ILE A 240 11.37 -7.33 13.38
N SER A 241 11.40 -8.57 13.87
CA SER A 241 12.57 -9.12 14.56
C SER A 241 12.68 -10.65 14.41
N ALA A 242 13.67 -11.24 15.07
CA ALA A 242 13.81 -12.68 15.23
C ALA A 242 12.99 -13.24 16.41
N ASP A 243 12.34 -12.39 17.21
CA ASP A 243 11.54 -12.85 18.36
C ASP A 243 10.32 -13.63 17.86
N GLU A 244 10.14 -14.87 18.34
CA GLU A 244 9.11 -15.82 17.91
C GLU A 244 7.72 -15.42 18.43
N VAL A 245 7.19 -14.30 17.93
CA VAL A 245 5.87 -13.75 18.29
C VAL A 245 5.23 -13.16 17.04
N GLY A 246 3.95 -13.40 16.81
CA GLY A 246 3.14 -12.82 15.76
C GLY A 246 3.12 -13.65 14.48
N LEU A 247 3.51 -13.11 13.34
CA LEU A 247 3.49 -13.79 12.05
C LEU A 247 4.91 -14.07 11.55
N ALA A 248 5.27 -15.33 11.39
CA ALA A 248 6.53 -15.74 10.79
C ALA A 248 6.50 -15.51 9.27
N MET A 249 7.48 -14.80 8.72
CA MET A 249 7.61 -14.54 7.29
C MET A 249 8.41 -15.66 6.62
N ASP A 250 7.74 -16.57 5.92
CA ASP A 250 8.36 -17.76 5.33
C ASP A 250 9.06 -17.44 4.02
N GLU A 251 8.32 -16.95 3.04
CA GLU A 251 8.80 -16.78 1.67
C GLU A 251 8.22 -15.52 1.02
N PHE A 252 8.99 -14.95 0.10
CA PHE A 252 8.54 -13.84 -0.74
C PHE A 252 8.69 -14.20 -2.21
N ALA A 253 7.71 -13.81 -3.01
CA ALA A 253 7.75 -13.92 -4.46
C ALA A 253 7.29 -12.61 -5.11
N SER A 254 7.81 -12.33 -6.30
CA SER A 254 7.46 -11.17 -7.11
C SER A 254 7.13 -11.62 -8.51
N ILE A 255 5.97 -11.24 -9.04
CA ILE A 255 5.51 -11.62 -10.38
C ILE A 255 5.25 -10.35 -11.18
N GLN A 256 6.08 -10.07 -12.17
CA GLN A 256 5.79 -9.05 -13.17
C GLN A 256 4.80 -9.60 -14.19
N ILE A 257 3.67 -8.91 -14.37
CA ILE A 257 2.63 -9.29 -15.32
C ILE A 257 2.98 -8.72 -16.70
N PRO A 258 3.21 -9.56 -17.73
CA PRO A 258 3.64 -9.06 -19.04
C PRO A 258 2.62 -8.15 -19.72
N ASN A 259 3.10 -7.14 -20.45
CA ASN A 259 2.30 -6.22 -21.28
C ASN A 259 1.23 -5.43 -20.50
N THR A 260 1.55 -5.03 -19.28
CA THR A 260 0.62 -4.31 -18.37
C THR A 260 1.17 -3.02 -17.79
N ARG A 261 2.33 -2.57 -18.26
CA ARG A 261 3.05 -1.42 -17.71
C ARG A 261 2.24 -0.12 -17.74
N ASP A 262 1.29 -0.02 -18.66
CA ASP A 262 0.38 1.10 -18.87
C ASP A 262 -0.90 1.03 -18.01
N LEU A 263 -1.16 -0.08 -17.30
CA LEU A 263 -2.44 -0.29 -16.62
C LEU A 263 -2.56 0.44 -15.28
N ILE A 264 -1.44 0.62 -14.58
CA ILE A 264 -1.36 1.46 -13.38
C ILE A 264 -0.11 2.32 -13.54
N THR A 265 -0.29 3.64 -13.56
CA THR A 265 0.82 4.60 -13.53
C THR A 265 0.58 5.66 -12.47
N TRP A 266 1.67 6.14 -11.88
CA TRP A 266 1.69 7.18 -10.86
C TRP A 266 2.84 8.13 -11.14
N ASN A 267 2.55 9.35 -11.56
CA ASN A 267 3.54 10.29 -12.08
C ASN A 267 3.47 11.62 -11.34
N VAL A 268 4.62 12.18 -10.99
CA VAL A 268 4.73 13.55 -10.47
C VAL A 268 4.49 14.54 -11.61
N ARG A 269 3.54 15.49 -11.42
CA ARG A 269 3.18 16.55 -12.35
C ARG A 269 3.12 17.90 -11.63
N ASP A 270 2.88 18.96 -12.36
CA ASP A 270 2.82 20.33 -11.82
C ASP A 270 1.64 20.55 -10.86
N LEU A 271 0.50 19.89 -11.12
CA LEU A 271 -0.73 20.00 -10.33
C LEU A 271 -0.98 18.78 -9.40
N GLY A 272 0.06 18.15 -8.90
CA GLY A 272 -0.01 16.99 -8.04
C GLY A 272 0.55 15.74 -8.71
N PHE A 273 0.23 14.58 -8.14
CA PHE A 273 0.62 13.29 -8.71
C PHE A 273 -0.56 12.73 -9.49
N ASP A 274 -0.28 12.33 -10.72
CA ASP A 274 -1.28 11.91 -11.70
C ASP A 274 -1.42 10.39 -11.68
N MET A 275 -2.63 9.90 -11.40
CA MET A 275 -2.98 8.48 -11.31
C MET A 275 -3.74 8.03 -12.55
N HIS A 276 -3.22 7.02 -13.21
CA HIS A 276 -3.99 6.25 -14.17
C HIS A 276 -4.22 4.84 -13.63
N LEU A 277 -5.49 4.44 -13.52
CA LEU A 277 -5.91 3.12 -13.08
C LEU A 277 -6.88 2.52 -14.11
N SER A 278 -6.40 1.61 -14.90
CA SER A 278 -7.18 0.97 -15.96
C SER A 278 -8.19 -0.04 -15.41
N GLY A 279 -9.42 -0.01 -15.92
CA GLY A 279 -10.43 -1.07 -15.66
C GLY A 279 -10.03 -2.48 -16.09
N ARG A 280 -8.91 -2.63 -16.83
CA ARG A 280 -8.35 -3.94 -17.25
C ARG A 280 -7.50 -4.62 -16.15
N VAL A 281 -7.15 -3.92 -15.08
CA VAL A 281 -6.29 -4.43 -14.00
C VAL A 281 -6.83 -5.71 -13.36
N PRO A 282 -8.12 -5.81 -12.95
CA PRO A 282 -8.64 -7.03 -12.33
C PRO A 282 -8.54 -8.26 -13.22
N ALA A 283 -8.81 -8.09 -14.53
CA ALA A 283 -8.71 -9.19 -15.49
C ALA A 283 -7.26 -9.66 -15.70
N ALA A 284 -6.29 -8.74 -15.70
CA ALA A 284 -4.87 -9.07 -15.81
C ALA A 284 -4.38 -9.85 -14.58
N ILE A 285 -4.70 -9.36 -13.38
CA ILE A 285 -4.40 -10.04 -12.11
C ILE A 285 -5.02 -11.44 -12.09
N GLY A 286 -6.32 -11.54 -12.37
CA GLY A 286 -7.03 -12.81 -12.31
C GLY A 286 -6.47 -13.86 -13.26
N ARG A 287 -6.03 -13.48 -14.46
CA ARG A 287 -5.37 -14.37 -15.42
C ARG A 287 -4.06 -14.90 -14.85
N THR A 288 -3.20 -14.00 -14.38
CA THR A 288 -1.89 -14.37 -13.82
C THR A 288 -2.01 -15.26 -12.59
N LEU A 289 -2.95 -15.00 -11.69
CA LEU A 289 -3.18 -15.85 -10.52
C LEU A 289 -3.65 -17.25 -10.90
N ARG A 290 -4.48 -17.40 -11.94
CA ARG A 290 -4.88 -18.74 -12.44
C ARG A 290 -3.69 -19.47 -13.06
N GLU A 291 -2.87 -18.78 -13.87
CA GLU A 291 -1.69 -19.35 -14.53
C GLU A 291 -0.60 -19.76 -13.52
N LYS A 292 -0.55 -19.11 -12.36
CA LYS A 292 0.43 -19.36 -11.30
C LYS A 292 -0.17 -19.98 -10.03
N ARG A 293 -1.32 -20.64 -10.18
CA ARG A 293 -2.08 -21.18 -9.04
C ARG A 293 -1.29 -22.18 -8.19
N GLU A 294 -0.36 -22.91 -8.81
CA GLU A 294 0.53 -23.84 -8.12
C GLU A 294 1.36 -23.20 -7.01
N LEU A 295 1.69 -21.90 -7.12
CA LEU A 295 2.44 -21.18 -6.07
C LEU A 295 1.67 -21.10 -4.74
N PHE A 296 0.35 -21.22 -4.79
CA PHE A 296 -0.54 -21.09 -3.64
C PHE A 296 -1.05 -22.45 -3.11
N MET A 297 -0.69 -23.54 -3.77
CA MET A 297 -1.24 -24.87 -3.48
C MET A 297 -0.22 -25.83 -2.84
N ALA A 298 1.05 -25.45 -2.76
CA ALA A 298 2.16 -26.37 -2.46
C ALA A 298 2.15 -26.91 -1.03
N ASP A 299 1.51 -26.25 -0.04
CA ASP A 299 1.70 -26.53 1.38
C ASP A 299 0.43 -26.91 2.15
N GLY A 300 -0.60 -27.40 1.48
CA GLY A 300 -1.86 -27.81 2.12
C GLY A 300 -2.86 -26.63 2.30
N PRO A 301 -3.79 -26.74 3.24
CA PRO A 301 -4.83 -25.73 3.45
C PRO A 301 -4.21 -24.35 3.82
N VAL A 302 -4.74 -23.30 3.24
CA VAL A 302 -4.39 -21.90 3.54
C VAL A 302 -5.63 -21.25 4.15
N GLU A 303 -5.49 -20.81 5.39
CA GLU A 303 -6.59 -20.23 6.17
C GLU A 303 -6.66 -18.71 5.99
N LEU A 304 -5.50 -18.04 5.92
CA LEU A 304 -5.38 -16.59 5.98
C LEU A 304 -5.01 -16.01 4.63
N TRP A 305 -5.78 -15.01 4.19
CA TRP A 305 -5.53 -14.30 2.93
C TRP A 305 -5.57 -12.79 3.16
N ALA A 306 -4.39 -12.18 3.34
CA ALA A 306 -4.23 -10.74 3.47
C ALA A 306 -4.04 -10.11 2.08
N VAL A 307 -5.13 -9.90 1.36
CA VAL A 307 -5.09 -9.33 0.02
C VAL A 307 -5.27 -7.82 0.10
N HIS A 308 -4.31 -7.06 -0.44
CA HIS A 308 -4.42 -5.61 -0.58
C HIS A 308 -5.71 -5.25 -1.34
N PRO A 309 -6.68 -4.57 -0.72
CA PRO A 309 -7.93 -4.22 -1.37
C PRO A 309 -7.75 -2.98 -2.27
N GLY A 310 -7.12 -3.15 -3.42
CA GLY A 310 -6.95 -2.09 -4.41
C GLY A 310 -8.27 -1.55 -4.97
N GLY A 311 -9.39 -2.19 -4.62
CA GLY A 311 -10.77 -1.93 -4.96
C GLY A 311 -11.54 -3.25 -4.96
N ARG A 312 -12.88 -3.20 -4.87
CA ARG A 312 -13.75 -4.39 -4.82
C ARG A 312 -13.46 -5.39 -5.94
N SER A 313 -13.33 -4.91 -7.18
CA SER A 313 -13.09 -5.76 -8.36
C SER A 313 -11.76 -6.53 -8.31
N ILE A 314 -10.76 -6.03 -7.57
CA ILE A 314 -9.49 -6.73 -7.33
C ILE A 314 -9.74 -7.93 -6.42
N LEU A 315 -10.44 -7.71 -5.30
CA LEU A 315 -10.78 -8.79 -4.36
C LEU A 315 -11.63 -9.87 -5.04
N ASP A 316 -12.63 -9.48 -5.82
CA ASP A 316 -13.48 -10.40 -6.58
C ASP A 316 -12.65 -11.21 -7.61
N ALA A 317 -11.68 -10.58 -8.28
CA ALA A 317 -10.78 -11.25 -9.21
C ALA A 317 -9.87 -12.28 -8.51
N VAL A 318 -9.35 -11.96 -7.33
CA VAL A 318 -8.52 -12.87 -6.53
C VAL A 318 -9.38 -14.06 -6.04
N GLU A 319 -10.55 -13.79 -5.46
CA GLU A 319 -11.49 -14.81 -4.94
C GLU A 319 -11.81 -15.84 -6.03
N VAL A 320 -12.25 -15.38 -7.21
CA VAL A 320 -12.59 -16.26 -8.33
C VAL A 320 -11.37 -17.01 -8.86
N SER A 321 -10.21 -16.35 -8.98
CA SER A 321 -9.03 -16.94 -9.63
C SER A 321 -8.35 -18.00 -8.79
N LEU A 322 -8.36 -17.84 -7.47
CA LEU A 322 -7.80 -18.82 -6.52
C LEU A 322 -8.86 -19.77 -5.97
N SER A 323 -10.14 -19.60 -6.34
CA SER A 323 -11.28 -20.38 -5.85
C SER A 323 -11.41 -20.29 -4.32
N LEU A 324 -11.26 -19.08 -3.78
CA LEU A 324 -11.39 -18.84 -2.35
C LEU A 324 -12.87 -18.83 -1.93
N ARG A 325 -13.12 -19.19 -0.67
CA ARG A 325 -14.44 -18.98 -0.08
C ARG A 325 -14.62 -17.48 0.26
N PRO A 326 -15.86 -16.95 0.23
CA PRO A 326 -16.12 -15.54 0.52
C PRO A 326 -15.59 -15.05 1.88
N ASP A 327 -15.59 -15.94 2.90
CA ASP A 327 -15.09 -15.65 4.25
C ASP A 327 -13.57 -15.44 4.30
N GLN A 328 -12.80 -16.01 3.37
CA GLN A 328 -11.34 -15.95 3.37
C GLN A 328 -10.79 -14.55 3.03
N LEU A 329 -11.57 -13.69 2.36
CA LEU A 329 -11.21 -12.30 2.09
C LEU A 329 -11.93 -11.29 2.98
N GLN A 330 -12.58 -11.74 4.06
CA GLN A 330 -13.40 -10.86 4.89
C GLN A 330 -12.59 -9.70 5.49
N ALA A 331 -11.40 -9.94 6.03
CA ALA A 331 -10.53 -8.89 6.56
C ALA A 331 -10.16 -7.85 5.47
N SER A 332 -9.83 -8.29 4.25
CA SER A 332 -9.56 -7.39 3.14
C SER A 332 -10.78 -6.56 2.74
N ARG A 333 -11.98 -7.17 2.76
CA ARG A 333 -13.24 -6.47 2.46
C ARG A 333 -13.62 -5.49 3.57
N ASN A 334 -13.41 -5.84 4.83
CA ASN A 334 -13.63 -4.96 5.98
C ASN A 334 -12.74 -3.72 5.90
N VAL A 335 -11.45 -3.92 5.61
CA VAL A 335 -10.51 -2.79 5.46
C VAL A 335 -10.91 -1.88 4.31
N LEU A 336 -11.34 -2.44 3.17
CA LEU A 336 -11.85 -1.64 2.05
C LEU A 336 -13.09 -0.83 2.45
N ASP A 337 -14.04 -1.45 3.11
CA ASP A 337 -15.29 -0.81 3.54
C ASP A 337 -15.03 0.33 4.54
N HIS A 338 -14.18 0.09 5.53
CA HIS A 338 -13.97 1.03 6.63
C HIS A 338 -12.94 2.13 6.33
N TYR A 339 -12.00 1.91 5.39
CA TYR A 339 -10.87 2.83 5.19
C TYR A 339 -10.59 3.16 3.72
N GLY A 340 -11.17 2.43 2.77
CA GLY A 340 -10.79 2.51 1.36
C GLY A 340 -9.37 1.98 1.09
N ASN A 341 -8.78 2.43 0.00
CA ASN A 341 -7.41 2.09 -0.40
C ASN A 341 -6.43 3.18 0.08
N MET A 342 -5.62 2.87 1.07
CA MET A 342 -4.55 3.72 1.62
C MET A 342 -3.17 3.34 1.03
N SER A 343 -3.15 2.96 -0.26
CA SER A 343 -1.93 2.55 -0.97
C SER A 343 -1.07 1.55 -0.18
N SER A 344 0.21 1.83 0.07
CA SER A 344 1.13 0.90 0.74
C SER A 344 0.71 0.50 2.16
N ALA A 345 0.01 1.35 2.88
CA ALA A 345 -0.43 1.06 4.25
C ALA A 345 -1.54 -0.02 4.31
N THR A 346 -2.36 -0.14 3.26
CA THR A 346 -3.63 -0.89 3.32
C THR A 346 -3.47 -2.37 3.69
N VAL A 347 -2.51 -3.07 3.09
CA VAL A 347 -2.28 -4.51 3.40
C VAL A 347 -1.86 -4.73 4.84
N MET A 348 -1.22 -3.74 5.47
CA MET A 348 -0.83 -3.81 6.88
C MET A 348 -2.04 -3.69 7.81
N PHE A 349 -3.09 -2.93 7.45
CA PHE A 349 -4.37 -2.93 8.14
C PHE A 349 -5.05 -4.31 8.06
N VAL A 350 -4.98 -4.98 6.91
CA VAL A 350 -5.52 -6.33 6.75
C VAL A 350 -4.77 -7.34 7.64
N LEU A 351 -3.44 -7.28 7.64
CA LEU A 351 -2.62 -8.14 8.51
C LEU A 351 -2.88 -7.85 9.99
N GLU A 352 -3.03 -6.58 10.39
CA GLU A 352 -3.35 -6.21 11.76
C GLU A 352 -4.70 -6.77 12.21
N GLU A 353 -5.74 -6.66 11.35
CA GLU A 353 -7.06 -7.24 11.64
C GLU A 353 -6.98 -8.78 11.81
N GLN A 354 -6.24 -9.47 10.94
CA GLN A 354 -6.05 -10.91 11.04
C GLN A 354 -5.30 -11.31 12.32
N MET A 355 -4.25 -10.56 12.70
CA MET A 355 -3.48 -10.83 13.91
C MET A 355 -4.31 -10.79 15.20
N GLN A 356 -5.47 -10.14 15.22
CA GLN A 356 -6.36 -10.08 16.38
C GLN A 356 -7.09 -11.41 16.65
N SER A 357 -7.23 -12.27 15.65
CA SER A 357 -8.04 -13.50 15.73
C SER A 357 -7.30 -14.76 15.29
N VAL A 358 -6.08 -14.65 14.80
CA VAL A 358 -5.29 -15.76 14.29
C VAL A 358 -4.92 -16.76 15.39
N ARG A 359 -4.83 -18.04 15.01
CA ARG A 359 -4.40 -19.13 15.89
C ARG A 359 -3.02 -19.62 15.47
N GLY A 360 -2.21 -20.05 16.42
CA GLY A 360 -0.89 -20.59 16.13
C GLY A 360 -0.95 -21.75 15.13
N GLY A 361 -0.04 -21.74 14.17
CA GLY A 361 0.06 -22.72 13.09
C GLY A 361 -0.79 -22.44 11.85
N GLU A 362 -1.74 -21.48 11.87
CA GLU A 362 -2.49 -21.07 10.67
C GLU A 362 -1.55 -20.46 9.62
N LYS A 363 -1.68 -20.94 8.39
CA LYS A 363 -0.87 -20.49 7.24
C LYS A 363 -1.59 -19.45 6.40
N GLY A 364 -0.83 -18.53 5.83
CA GLY A 364 -1.41 -17.46 5.03
C GLY A 364 -0.54 -16.96 3.90
N TYR A 365 -1.19 -16.17 3.04
CA TYR A 365 -0.56 -15.36 2.00
C TYR A 365 -0.97 -13.90 2.15
N ALA A 366 0.01 -13.00 2.07
CA ALA A 366 -0.23 -11.58 1.82
C ALA A 366 0.07 -11.26 0.36
N LEU A 367 -0.88 -10.60 -0.32
CA LEU A 367 -0.76 -10.23 -1.73
C LEU A 367 -1.01 -8.74 -1.91
N SER A 368 -0.14 -8.09 -2.65
CA SER A 368 -0.34 -6.70 -3.07
C SER A 368 -0.06 -6.54 -4.55
N PHE A 369 -0.83 -5.65 -5.20
CA PHE A 369 -0.72 -5.36 -6.62
C PHE A 369 -0.50 -3.86 -6.82
N GLY A 370 0.31 -3.48 -7.82
CA GLY A 370 0.58 -2.08 -8.08
C GLY A 370 1.27 -1.86 -9.42
N PRO A 371 1.83 -0.64 -9.62
CA PRO A 371 2.43 -0.24 -10.89
C PRO A 371 3.39 -1.27 -11.48
N GLY A 372 3.33 -1.45 -12.84
CA GLY A 372 4.23 -2.36 -13.52
C GLY A 372 3.59 -3.37 -14.46
N LEU A 373 2.52 -3.98 -14.26
CA LEU A 373 1.78 -4.41 -13.09
C LEU A 373 2.61 -5.49 -12.38
N ILE A 374 2.77 -5.40 -11.09
CA ILE A 374 3.50 -6.39 -10.28
C ILE A 374 2.55 -6.94 -9.21
N ALA A 375 2.67 -8.25 -8.96
CA ALA A 375 2.14 -8.90 -7.77
C ALA A 375 3.29 -9.23 -6.84
N GLU A 376 3.30 -8.65 -5.64
CA GLU A 376 4.17 -9.03 -4.54
C GLU A 376 3.41 -9.97 -3.61
N ILE A 377 4.09 -11.03 -3.18
CA ILE A 377 3.52 -12.13 -2.43
C ILE A 377 4.41 -12.41 -1.23
N MET A 378 3.83 -12.57 -0.06
CA MET A 378 4.49 -13.08 1.13
C MET A 378 3.70 -14.29 1.65
N ARG A 379 4.36 -15.43 1.83
CA ARG A 379 3.84 -16.55 2.58
C ARG A 379 4.21 -16.40 4.05
N PHE A 380 3.29 -16.69 4.95
CA PHE A 380 3.51 -16.58 6.39
C PHE A 380 2.72 -17.63 7.16
N HIS A 381 3.06 -17.82 8.42
CA HIS A 381 2.24 -18.55 9.37
C HIS A 381 2.21 -17.86 10.73
N ALA A 382 1.19 -18.13 11.51
CA ALA A 382 1.04 -17.63 12.86
C ALA A 382 1.86 -18.44 13.87
N ILE A 383 2.44 -17.76 14.86
CA ILE A 383 3.19 -18.39 15.96
C ILE A 383 2.25 -18.68 17.14
#